data_500442d4cb229461fe7f989106b1c34e
#
_entry.id   500442d4cb229461fe7f989106b1c34e
#
_cell.length_a   1.000
_cell.length_b   1.000
_cell.length_c   1.000
_cell.angle_alpha   90.00
_cell.angle_beta   90.00
_cell.angle_gamma   90.00
#
_symmetry.space_group_name_H-M   'P 1'
#
loop_
_entity.id
_entity.type
_entity.pdbx_description
1 polymer ?
#
loop_
_entity_poly.entity_id
_entity_poly.type
_entity_poly.pdbx_seq_one_letter_code
_entity_poly.pdbx_strand_id
1 'polypeptide(L)'
;MIKQEKKKKSIGRMIAGILVKVLFIVLFSLVPNLIPASWAEFYHRNMYGYVSFLPASFSNLFHNSLTELIVVAGGIMLIILSVVFLVELIRRIISKTAGRFVLTVLKHVLTLVLVLIILFDLMLGIGYRRKTVYQYLGLRHGEYTYDEYLQVLEWSYNGMVKARRNIGQDYRGVGHTARSFEANAKYANSLINTVSVKYELPLSAAFIRSKPVAASHYWSMTGIVGMYDPVFVEANINTDYIDITSFPMTLCHEICHAKGLARENDCNLMASIACIHSKDSEYMYAGYYFIFTSLYPVVKEYAEQEGEIFPDYFSYEDMAPVIRDMKASDAYWDDIHSTELSRFIHDIGRESNNLFLKSNGQEGGVATYHVPDNEYVDFYMTYLKGAKNA
;
A
#
# COMPACT_ATOMS: atom_id res chain seq x y z
N MET A 1 4.24 17.50 56.77
CA MET A 1 3.95 16.08 56.55
C MET A 1 2.81 15.86 55.55
N ILE A 2 1.60 16.30 55.81
CA ILE A 2 0.40 16.06 54.93
C ILE A 2 0.58 16.53 53.49
N LYS A 3 1.24 17.66 53.23
CA LYS A 3 1.49 18.21 51.86
C LYS A 3 2.51 17.37 51.04
N GLN A 4 3.50 16.78 51.73
CA GLN A 4 4.47 15.88 51.11
C GLN A 4 3.84 14.52 50.78
N GLU A 5 3.00 14.01 51.62
CA GLU A 5 2.27 12.75 51.42
C GLU A 5 1.26 12.85 50.28
N LYS A 6 0.51 13.94 50.18
CA LYS A 6 -0.37 14.24 49.03
C LYS A 6 0.42 14.37 47.73
N LYS A 7 1.62 14.95 47.73
CA LYS A 7 2.51 15.07 46.58
C LYS A 7 3.04 13.71 46.12
N LYS A 8 3.46 12.82 47.06
CA LYS A 8 3.91 11.44 46.76
C LYS A 8 2.75 10.61 46.21
N LYS A 9 1.54 10.66 46.78
CA LYS A 9 0.34 9.97 46.26
C LYS A 9 -0.05 10.45 44.84
N SER A 10 0.14 11.73 44.53
CA SER A 10 -0.11 12.29 43.21
C SER A 10 0.87 11.77 42.16
N ILE A 11 2.16 11.70 42.48
CA ILE A 11 3.19 11.15 41.59
C ILE A 11 3.00 9.64 41.38
N GLY A 12 2.71 8.89 42.43
CA GLY A 12 2.42 7.46 42.34
C GLY A 12 1.24 7.15 41.38
N ARG A 13 0.16 7.93 41.45
CA ARG A 13 -0.96 7.79 40.49
C ARG A 13 -0.60 8.13 39.07
N MET A 14 0.29 9.10 38.86
CA MET A 14 0.78 9.43 37.50
C MET A 14 1.62 8.28 36.94
N ILE A 15 2.52 7.72 37.72
CA ILE A 15 3.36 6.56 37.31
C ILE A 15 2.47 5.35 37.02
N ALA A 16 1.52 5.02 37.90
CA ALA A 16 0.59 3.93 37.64
C ALA A 16 -0.20 4.13 36.33
N GLY A 17 -0.68 5.35 36.06
CA GLY A 17 -1.36 5.66 34.81
C GLY A 17 -0.47 5.57 33.57
N ILE A 18 0.84 5.85 33.69
CA ILE A 18 1.82 5.64 32.63
C ILE A 18 2.04 4.15 32.39
N LEU A 19 2.24 3.35 33.43
CA LEU A 19 2.44 1.90 33.33
C LEU A 19 1.25 1.21 32.66
N VAL A 20 0.03 1.60 33.03
CA VAL A 20 -1.21 1.10 32.41
C VAL A 20 -1.22 1.44 30.91
N LYS A 21 -0.83 2.66 30.50
CA LYS A 21 -0.77 3.03 29.08
C LYS A 21 0.28 2.23 28.32
N VAL A 22 1.47 2.04 28.91
CA VAL A 22 2.51 1.20 28.30
C VAL A 22 1.98 -0.22 28.12
N LEU A 23 1.30 -0.78 29.12
CA LEU A 23 0.68 -2.11 28.99
C LEU A 23 -0.32 -2.16 27.82
N PHE A 24 -1.22 -1.17 27.71
CA PHE A 24 -2.17 -1.10 26.60
C PHE A 24 -1.49 -0.92 25.25
N ILE A 25 -0.44 -0.09 25.16
CA ILE A 25 0.36 0.06 23.94
C ILE A 25 0.90 -1.30 23.51
N VAL A 26 1.54 -2.04 24.42
CA VAL A 26 2.07 -3.38 24.13
C VAL A 26 0.94 -4.33 23.68
N LEU A 27 -0.18 -4.36 24.40
CA LEU A 27 -1.30 -5.24 24.06
C LEU A 27 -1.88 -4.94 22.68
N PHE A 28 -2.14 -3.67 22.37
CA PHE A 28 -2.67 -3.28 21.06
C PHE A 28 -1.65 -3.48 19.93
N SER A 29 -0.36 -3.22 20.15
CA SER A 29 0.68 -3.52 19.14
C SER A 29 0.78 -5.01 18.77
N LEU A 30 0.23 -5.90 19.60
CA LEU A 30 0.18 -7.33 19.31
C LEU A 30 -1.11 -7.77 18.59
N VAL A 31 -2.12 -6.89 18.47
CA VAL A 31 -3.41 -7.23 17.84
C VAL A 31 -3.25 -7.76 16.42
N PRO A 32 -2.46 -7.14 15.52
CA PRO A 32 -2.28 -7.65 14.16
C PRO A 32 -1.74 -9.08 14.09
N ASN A 33 -1.04 -9.54 15.15
CA ASN A 33 -0.44 -10.88 15.19
C ASN A 33 -1.28 -11.90 15.97
N LEU A 34 -2.09 -11.46 16.94
CA LEU A 34 -2.77 -12.34 17.89
C LEU A 34 -4.29 -12.48 17.66
N ILE A 35 -4.92 -11.53 16.96
CA ILE A 35 -6.37 -11.61 16.75
C ILE A 35 -6.73 -12.86 15.93
N PRO A 36 -7.75 -13.64 16.34
CA PRO A 36 -8.21 -14.78 15.55
C PRO A 36 -8.73 -14.35 14.17
N ALA A 37 -8.41 -15.13 13.12
CA ALA A 37 -8.83 -14.84 11.75
C ALA A 37 -10.37 -14.71 11.62
N SER A 38 -11.14 -15.48 12.39
CA SER A 38 -12.61 -15.40 12.41
C SER A 38 -13.12 -14.05 12.92
N TRP A 39 -12.44 -13.44 13.90
CA TRP A 39 -12.78 -12.12 14.42
C TRP A 39 -12.39 -11.02 13.43
N ALA A 40 -11.22 -11.13 12.81
CA ALA A 40 -10.80 -10.20 11.76
C ALA A 40 -11.79 -10.20 10.58
N GLU A 41 -12.23 -11.39 10.18
CA GLU A 41 -13.22 -11.55 9.12
C GLU A 41 -14.59 -10.96 9.51
N PHE A 42 -15.08 -11.25 10.73
CA PHE A 42 -16.31 -10.67 11.25
C PHE A 42 -16.25 -9.12 11.26
N TYR A 43 -15.14 -8.56 11.76
CA TYR A 43 -14.94 -7.12 11.82
C TYR A 43 -15.01 -6.48 10.42
N HIS A 44 -14.27 -7.02 9.46
CA HIS A 44 -14.23 -6.45 8.12
C HIS A 44 -15.55 -6.58 7.36
N ARG A 45 -16.27 -7.70 7.51
CA ARG A 45 -17.58 -7.89 6.86
C ARG A 45 -18.67 -7.01 7.43
N ASN A 46 -18.65 -6.76 8.75
CA ASN A 46 -19.80 -6.18 9.43
C ASN A 46 -19.54 -4.78 10.00
N MET A 47 -18.29 -4.40 10.25
CA MET A 47 -17.97 -3.17 10.98
C MET A 47 -17.06 -2.21 10.22
N TYR A 48 -16.04 -2.72 9.52
CA TYR A 48 -15.02 -1.89 8.86
C TYR A 48 -15.61 -0.79 7.97
N GLY A 49 -16.61 -1.12 7.15
CA GLY A 49 -17.27 -0.16 6.28
C GLY A 49 -17.88 1.03 7.02
N TYR A 50 -18.42 0.81 8.22
CA TYR A 50 -18.97 1.89 9.06
C TYR A 50 -17.88 2.68 9.77
N VAL A 51 -16.85 1.99 10.29
CA VAL A 51 -15.75 2.62 11.03
C VAL A 51 -14.89 3.49 10.11
N SER A 52 -14.58 3.01 8.91
CA SER A 52 -13.81 3.74 7.90
C SER A 52 -14.60 4.86 7.20
N PHE A 53 -15.94 4.83 7.25
CA PHE A 53 -16.79 5.78 6.52
C PHE A 53 -16.57 7.23 6.96
N LEU A 54 -16.49 7.51 8.26
CA LEU A 54 -16.31 8.88 8.75
C LEU A 54 -14.97 9.50 8.35
N PRO A 55 -13.80 8.86 8.61
CA PRO A 55 -12.52 9.42 8.17
C PRO A 55 -12.40 9.50 6.65
N ALA A 56 -12.88 8.50 5.89
CA ALA A 56 -12.91 8.55 4.44
C ALA A 56 -13.78 9.71 3.92
N SER A 57 -14.99 9.89 4.48
CA SER A 57 -15.90 10.97 4.07
C SER A 57 -15.30 12.34 4.37
N PHE A 58 -14.65 12.50 5.51
CA PHE A 58 -13.94 13.73 5.87
C PHE A 58 -12.79 13.99 4.90
N SER A 59 -11.93 12.98 4.67
CA SER A 59 -10.83 13.06 3.72
C SER A 59 -11.32 13.44 2.32
N ASN A 60 -12.40 12.84 1.85
CA ASN A 60 -12.97 13.08 0.51
C ASN A 60 -13.40 14.54 0.24
N LEU A 61 -13.55 15.38 1.28
CA LEU A 61 -13.84 16.82 1.12
C LEU A 61 -12.64 17.58 0.55
N PHE A 62 -11.45 17.04 0.68
CA PHE A 62 -10.19 17.67 0.26
C PHE A 62 -9.68 17.04 -1.04
N HIS A 63 -9.13 17.85 -1.93
CA HIS A 63 -8.54 17.41 -3.20
C HIS A 63 -7.05 17.03 -3.03
N ASN A 64 -6.37 17.67 -2.10
CA ASN A 64 -4.96 17.42 -1.76
C ASN A 64 -4.84 16.45 -0.59
N SER A 65 -3.69 15.82 -0.43
CA SER A 65 -3.39 14.92 0.66
C SER A 65 -3.48 15.62 2.02
N LEU A 66 -4.42 15.16 2.85
CA LEU A 66 -4.48 15.58 4.27
C LEU A 66 -3.33 14.97 5.06
N THR A 67 -2.96 13.75 4.72
CA THR A 67 -1.80 13.06 5.29
C THR A 67 -0.56 13.91 5.15
N GLU A 68 -0.26 14.39 3.93
CA GLU A 68 0.88 15.27 3.68
C GLU A 68 0.78 16.58 4.48
N LEU A 69 -0.38 17.24 4.45
CA LEU A 69 -0.60 18.47 5.19
C LEU A 69 -0.34 18.29 6.69
N ILE A 70 -0.83 17.19 7.28
CA ILE A 70 -0.67 16.92 8.71
C ILE A 70 0.75 16.47 9.05
N VAL A 71 1.41 15.72 8.18
CA VAL A 71 2.84 15.36 8.37
C VAL A 71 3.70 16.62 8.39
N VAL A 72 3.51 17.54 7.43
CA VAL A 72 4.26 18.81 7.37
C VAL A 72 3.91 19.70 8.56
N ALA A 73 2.64 19.94 8.83
CA ALA A 73 2.19 20.76 9.96
C ALA A 73 2.60 20.14 11.31
N GLY A 74 2.50 18.81 11.43
CA GLY A 74 2.94 18.04 12.59
C GLY A 74 4.45 18.14 12.82
N GLY A 75 5.26 18.08 11.76
CA GLY A 75 6.70 18.28 11.82
C GLY A 75 7.06 19.67 12.34
N ILE A 76 6.46 20.71 11.79
CA ILE A 76 6.63 22.09 12.26
C ILE A 76 6.20 22.22 13.73
N MET A 77 5.04 21.69 14.08
CA MET A 77 4.53 21.70 15.45
C MET A 77 5.46 20.95 16.40
N LEU A 78 6.02 19.81 15.99
CA LEU A 78 6.98 19.04 16.79
C LEU A 78 8.24 19.86 17.10
N ILE A 79 8.77 20.60 16.13
CA ILE A 79 9.92 21.51 16.33
C ILE A 79 9.55 22.58 17.36
N ILE A 80 8.40 23.24 17.20
CA ILE A 80 7.93 24.28 18.12
C ILE A 80 7.75 23.70 19.53
N LEU A 81 7.07 22.57 19.65
CA LEU A 81 6.83 21.90 20.94
C LEU A 81 8.13 21.43 21.60
N SER A 82 9.13 21.01 20.81
CA SER A 82 10.46 20.64 21.32
C SER A 82 11.17 21.85 21.94
N VAL A 83 11.16 23.00 21.28
CA VAL A 83 11.72 24.25 21.82
C VAL A 83 10.99 24.67 23.10
N VAL A 84 9.66 24.68 23.09
CA VAL A 84 8.84 25.00 24.27
C VAL A 84 9.12 24.04 25.42
N PHE A 85 9.22 22.74 25.12
CA PHE A 85 9.55 21.70 26.11
C PHE A 85 10.92 21.97 26.76
N LEU A 86 11.96 22.28 25.97
CA LEU A 86 13.31 22.57 26.50
C LEU A 86 13.32 23.82 27.38
N VAL A 87 12.69 24.91 26.93
CA VAL A 87 12.60 26.14 27.72
C VAL A 87 11.86 25.89 29.05
N GLU A 88 10.72 25.20 28.98
CA GLU A 88 9.93 24.92 30.18
C GLU A 88 10.64 23.91 31.11
N LEU A 89 11.36 22.93 30.54
CA LEU A 89 12.17 21.98 31.32
C LEU A 89 13.24 22.72 32.14
N ILE A 90 13.97 23.67 31.54
CA ILE A 90 14.97 24.49 32.23
C ILE A 90 14.33 25.27 33.39
N ARG A 91 13.20 25.94 33.12
CA ARG A 91 12.43 26.66 34.16
C ARG A 91 12.02 25.75 35.32
N ARG A 92 11.56 24.52 34.99
CA ARG A 92 11.14 23.51 35.98
C ARG A 92 12.29 22.87 36.74
N ILE A 93 13.48 22.79 36.16
CA ILE A 93 14.70 22.37 36.87
C ILE A 93 15.04 23.41 37.94
N ILE A 94 15.06 24.70 37.57
CA ILE A 94 15.32 25.80 38.51
C ILE A 94 14.29 25.80 39.66
N SER A 95 13.01 25.60 39.37
CA SER A 95 11.94 25.55 40.35
C SER A 95 11.77 24.20 41.07
N LYS A 96 12.64 23.22 40.81
CA LYS A 96 12.62 21.85 41.38
C LYS A 96 11.31 21.08 41.14
N THR A 97 10.65 21.35 40.01
CA THR A 97 9.37 20.71 39.61
C THR A 97 9.47 19.89 38.31
N ALA A 98 10.67 19.73 37.76
CA ALA A 98 10.93 19.09 36.46
C ALA A 98 10.35 17.67 36.37
N GLY A 99 10.53 16.83 37.40
CA GLY A 99 10.04 15.44 37.36
C GLY A 99 8.54 15.32 37.14
N ARG A 100 7.72 16.19 37.75
CA ARG A 100 6.27 16.17 37.54
C ARG A 100 5.89 16.66 36.14
N PHE A 101 6.61 17.65 35.62
CA PHE A 101 6.42 18.15 34.28
C PHE A 101 6.70 17.06 33.23
N VAL A 102 7.86 16.40 33.31
CA VAL A 102 8.25 15.32 32.40
C VAL A 102 7.22 14.16 32.43
N LEU A 103 6.77 13.73 33.62
CA LEU A 103 5.74 12.71 33.75
C LEU A 103 4.42 13.13 33.11
N THR A 104 4.05 14.43 33.19
CA THR A 104 2.84 14.96 32.54
C THR A 104 2.98 14.91 31.01
N VAL A 105 4.10 15.38 30.47
CA VAL A 105 4.36 15.31 29.03
C VAL A 105 4.35 13.87 28.54
N LEU A 106 5.08 12.98 29.22
CA LEU A 106 5.13 11.54 28.88
C LEU A 106 3.73 10.91 28.86
N LYS A 107 2.89 11.25 29.84
CA LYS A 107 1.49 10.78 29.88
C LYS A 107 0.71 11.18 28.61
N HIS A 108 0.88 12.40 28.10
CA HIS A 108 0.18 12.87 26.91
C HIS A 108 0.76 12.24 25.62
N VAL A 109 2.09 12.12 25.53
CA VAL A 109 2.75 11.43 24.42
C VAL A 109 2.27 9.98 24.32
N LEU A 110 2.28 9.23 25.44
CA LEU A 110 1.80 7.85 25.46
C LEU A 110 0.29 7.74 25.14
N THR A 111 -0.50 8.76 25.47
CA THR A 111 -1.92 8.78 25.07
C THR A 111 -2.06 8.94 23.57
N LEU A 112 -1.29 9.83 22.96
CA LEU A 112 -1.28 10.03 21.51
C LEU A 112 -0.84 8.74 20.78
N VAL A 113 0.27 8.13 21.24
CA VAL A 113 0.76 6.86 20.67
C VAL A 113 -0.30 5.77 20.76
N LEU A 114 -0.95 5.61 21.92
CA LEU A 114 -2.02 4.62 22.10
C LEU A 114 -3.21 4.86 21.14
N VAL A 115 -3.62 6.12 20.95
CA VAL A 115 -4.71 6.46 20.03
C VAL A 115 -4.31 6.11 18.59
N LEU A 116 -3.08 6.45 18.19
CA LEU A 116 -2.58 6.14 16.82
C LEU A 116 -2.52 4.64 16.56
N ILE A 117 -2.07 3.84 17.55
CA ILE A 117 -2.05 2.37 17.44
C ILE A 117 -3.47 1.82 17.29
N ILE A 118 -4.43 2.28 18.10
CA ILE A 118 -5.82 1.83 17.99
C ILE A 118 -6.42 2.20 16.63
N LEU A 119 -6.17 3.40 16.12
CA LEU A 119 -6.61 3.80 14.78
C LEU A 119 -5.97 2.94 13.70
N PHE A 120 -4.66 2.69 13.80
CA PHE A 120 -3.96 1.79 12.90
C PHE A 120 -4.57 0.38 12.90
N ASP A 121 -4.79 -0.21 14.08
CA ASP A 121 -5.38 -1.54 14.19
C ASP A 121 -6.77 -1.61 13.56
N LEU A 122 -7.63 -0.63 13.85
CA LEU A 122 -8.98 -0.59 13.29
C LEU A 122 -8.99 -0.40 11.77
N MET A 123 -8.08 0.37 11.21
CA MET A 123 -8.11 0.72 9.79
C MET A 123 -7.23 -0.18 8.91
N LEU A 124 -6.21 -0.83 9.48
CA LEU A 124 -5.27 -1.67 8.74
C LEU A 124 -4.87 -2.94 9.50
N GLY A 125 -4.43 -2.83 10.76
CA GLY A 125 -3.79 -3.89 11.52
C GLY A 125 -4.60 -5.19 11.60
N ILE A 126 -5.91 -5.09 11.90
CA ILE A 126 -6.82 -6.24 11.94
C ILE A 126 -6.89 -6.93 10.56
N GLY A 127 -6.74 -6.16 9.48
CA GLY A 127 -6.79 -6.65 8.10
C GLY A 127 -5.73 -7.70 7.77
N TYR A 128 -4.57 -7.67 8.43
CA TYR A 128 -3.52 -8.67 8.22
C TYR A 128 -3.93 -10.11 8.59
N ARG A 129 -4.99 -10.28 9.38
CA ARG A 129 -5.50 -11.59 9.82
C ARG A 129 -6.72 -12.07 9.04
N ARG A 130 -7.18 -11.33 8.03
CA ARG A 130 -8.30 -11.74 7.15
C ARG A 130 -7.90 -12.93 6.28
N LYS A 131 -8.89 -13.52 5.62
CA LYS A 131 -8.67 -14.37 4.45
C LYS A 131 -7.95 -13.58 3.37
N THR A 132 -7.11 -14.25 2.60
CA THR A 132 -6.44 -13.66 1.42
C THR A 132 -7.43 -13.48 0.27
N VAL A 133 -7.11 -12.60 -0.68
CA VAL A 133 -7.88 -12.48 -1.94
C VAL A 133 -7.92 -13.81 -2.66
N TYR A 134 -6.83 -14.56 -2.67
CA TYR A 134 -6.74 -15.91 -3.20
C TYR A 134 -7.81 -16.86 -2.61
N GLN A 135 -7.97 -16.83 -1.29
CA GLN A 135 -8.96 -17.65 -0.58
C GLN A 135 -10.42 -17.19 -0.86
N TYR A 136 -10.65 -15.88 -1.00
CA TYR A 136 -11.98 -15.38 -1.37
C TYR A 136 -12.38 -15.78 -2.78
N LEU A 137 -11.43 -15.80 -3.70
CA LEU A 137 -11.64 -16.28 -5.07
C LEU A 137 -11.84 -17.79 -5.14
N GLY A 138 -11.68 -18.53 -4.02
CA GLY A 138 -11.80 -19.98 -4.00
C GLY A 138 -10.76 -20.71 -4.83
N LEU A 139 -9.63 -20.03 -5.11
CA LEU A 139 -8.53 -20.61 -5.88
C LEU A 139 -7.88 -21.76 -5.10
N ARG A 140 -7.32 -22.70 -5.82
CA ARG A 140 -6.60 -23.85 -5.27
C ARG A 140 -5.30 -24.02 -6.03
N HIS A 141 -4.22 -24.24 -5.31
CA HIS A 141 -2.91 -24.50 -5.92
C HIS A 141 -3.00 -25.76 -6.78
N GLY A 142 -2.77 -25.57 -8.07
CA GLY A 142 -2.59 -26.63 -9.04
C GLY A 142 -1.11 -26.95 -9.23
N GLU A 143 -0.83 -28.17 -9.70
CA GLU A 143 0.47 -28.50 -10.28
C GLU A 143 0.35 -28.24 -11.77
N TYR A 144 1.17 -27.35 -12.31
CA TYR A 144 1.10 -26.93 -13.70
C TYR A 144 2.39 -27.28 -14.45
N THR A 145 2.21 -27.69 -15.69
CA THR A 145 3.31 -27.96 -16.61
C THR A 145 3.92 -26.66 -17.12
N TYR A 146 5.12 -26.74 -17.70
CA TYR A 146 5.75 -25.61 -18.41
C TYR A 146 4.79 -24.99 -19.46
N ASP A 147 4.14 -25.81 -20.28
CA ASP A 147 3.20 -25.35 -21.31
C ASP A 147 2.04 -24.54 -20.72
N GLU A 148 1.55 -24.92 -19.55
CA GLU A 148 0.46 -24.19 -18.88
C GLU A 148 0.92 -22.86 -18.32
N TYR A 149 2.12 -22.78 -17.75
CA TYR A 149 2.75 -21.52 -17.36
C TYR A 149 3.01 -20.62 -18.57
N LEU A 150 3.56 -21.20 -19.67
CA LEU A 150 3.79 -20.49 -20.92
C LEU A 150 2.49 -19.94 -21.51
N GLN A 151 1.40 -20.71 -21.48
CA GLN A 151 0.08 -20.26 -21.93
C GLN A 151 -0.39 -19.00 -21.20
N VAL A 152 -0.18 -18.93 -19.88
CA VAL A 152 -0.58 -17.75 -19.08
C VAL A 152 0.32 -16.56 -19.36
N LEU A 153 1.63 -16.80 -19.53
CA LEU A 153 2.58 -15.76 -19.92
C LEU A 153 2.21 -15.19 -21.31
N GLU A 154 1.95 -16.04 -22.31
CA GLU A 154 1.51 -15.62 -23.65
C GLU A 154 0.19 -14.85 -23.62
N TRP A 155 -0.76 -15.30 -22.81
CA TRP A 155 -2.02 -14.58 -22.61
C TRP A 155 -1.78 -13.17 -22.07
N SER A 156 -0.92 -13.02 -21.07
CA SER A 156 -0.59 -11.71 -20.48
C SER A 156 0.17 -10.83 -21.50
N TYR A 157 1.12 -11.39 -22.24
CA TYR A 157 1.83 -10.73 -23.33
C TYR A 157 0.86 -10.18 -24.40
N ASN A 158 -0.01 -11.04 -24.93
CA ASN A 158 -0.98 -10.66 -25.95
C ASN A 158 -1.96 -9.58 -25.45
N GLY A 159 -2.41 -9.67 -24.19
CA GLY A 159 -3.22 -8.64 -23.56
C GLY A 159 -2.50 -7.31 -23.46
N MET A 160 -1.25 -7.34 -23.01
CA MET A 160 -0.37 -6.18 -22.83
C MET A 160 -0.14 -5.43 -24.15
N VAL A 161 0.36 -6.12 -25.18
CA VAL A 161 0.66 -5.47 -26.46
C VAL A 161 -0.59 -4.98 -27.18
N LYS A 162 -1.71 -5.72 -27.08
CA LYS A 162 -2.99 -5.29 -27.62
C LYS A 162 -3.51 -4.02 -26.93
N ALA A 163 -3.42 -3.95 -25.62
CA ALA A 163 -3.85 -2.77 -24.87
C ALA A 163 -2.96 -1.57 -25.19
N ARG A 164 -1.61 -1.77 -25.23
CA ARG A 164 -0.65 -0.70 -25.52
C ARG A 164 -0.87 -0.02 -26.88
N ARG A 165 -1.30 -0.76 -27.92
CA ARG A 165 -1.63 -0.18 -29.24
C ARG A 165 -2.71 0.87 -29.21
N ASN A 166 -3.59 0.88 -28.20
CA ASN A 166 -4.71 1.80 -28.07
C ASN A 166 -4.42 2.95 -27.10
N ILE A 167 -3.18 3.09 -26.60
CA ILE A 167 -2.76 4.16 -25.71
C ILE A 167 -2.07 5.25 -26.50
N GLY A 168 -2.42 6.52 -26.19
CA GLY A 168 -1.73 7.69 -26.73
C GLY A 168 -0.24 7.68 -26.35
N GLN A 169 0.60 8.24 -27.24
CA GLN A 169 2.04 8.30 -27.00
C GLN A 169 2.59 9.69 -27.31
N ASP A 170 3.66 10.06 -26.59
CA ASP A 170 4.38 11.30 -26.83
C ASP A 170 5.25 11.23 -28.11
N TYR A 171 5.98 12.30 -28.40
CA TYR A 171 6.87 12.38 -29.59
C TYR A 171 8.04 11.36 -29.55
N ARG A 172 8.35 10.78 -28.39
CA ARG A 172 9.34 9.71 -28.19
C ARG A 172 8.73 8.33 -28.34
N GLY A 173 7.40 8.26 -28.49
CA GLY A 173 6.65 7.02 -28.56
C GLY A 173 6.40 6.37 -27.19
N VAL A 174 6.59 7.13 -26.08
CA VAL A 174 6.27 6.69 -24.71
C VAL A 174 4.78 6.88 -24.45
N GLY A 175 4.14 5.86 -23.88
CA GLY A 175 2.73 5.89 -23.53
C GLY A 175 2.44 6.92 -22.43
N HIS A 176 1.29 7.58 -22.52
CA HIS A 176 0.84 8.51 -21.49
C HIS A 176 -0.65 8.40 -21.25
N THR A 177 -1.08 8.77 -20.04
CA THR A 177 -2.51 8.80 -19.71
C THR A 177 -3.20 9.99 -20.39
N ALA A 178 -4.36 9.72 -20.99
CA ALA A 178 -5.21 10.74 -21.58
C ALA A 178 -6.13 11.42 -20.54
N ARG A 179 -6.28 10.84 -19.35
CA ARG A 179 -7.16 11.35 -18.31
C ARG A 179 -6.42 12.22 -17.31
N SER A 180 -7.17 13.17 -16.71
CA SER A 180 -6.71 13.86 -15.51
C SER A 180 -6.55 12.89 -14.34
N PHE A 181 -5.72 13.26 -13.36
CA PHE A 181 -5.55 12.48 -12.13
C PHE A 181 -6.90 12.16 -11.46
N GLU A 182 -7.77 13.17 -11.33
CA GLU A 182 -9.07 12.99 -10.68
C GLU A 182 -9.98 12.01 -11.45
N ALA A 183 -9.96 12.04 -12.77
CA ALA A 183 -10.71 11.10 -13.60
C ALA A 183 -10.20 9.67 -13.46
N ASN A 184 -8.88 9.48 -13.41
CA ASN A 184 -8.24 8.20 -13.14
C ASN A 184 -8.59 7.69 -11.73
N ALA A 185 -8.50 8.53 -10.70
CA ALA A 185 -8.83 8.16 -9.32
C ALA A 185 -10.30 7.68 -9.17
N LYS A 186 -11.23 8.39 -9.80
CA LYS A 186 -12.66 7.99 -9.84
C LYS A 186 -12.86 6.66 -10.57
N TYR A 187 -12.17 6.49 -11.70
CA TYR A 187 -12.27 5.28 -12.51
C TYR A 187 -11.73 4.06 -11.75
N ALA A 188 -10.54 4.17 -11.14
CA ALA A 188 -9.94 3.11 -10.32
C ALA A 188 -10.87 2.69 -9.17
N ASN A 189 -11.46 3.66 -8.44
CA ASN A 189 -12.40 3.35 -7.37
C ASN A 189 -13.65 2.59 -7.86
N SER A 190 -14.20 3.00 -9.01
CA SER A 190 -15.34 2.33 -9.64
C SER A 190 -14.96 0.92 -10.12
N LEU A 191 -13.77 0.77 -10.68
CA LEU A 191 -13.25 -0.51 -11.17
C LEU A 191 -13.09 -1.52 -10.03
N ILE A 192 -12.44 -1.14 -8.93
CA ILE A 192 -12.31 -1.98 -7.74
C ILE A 192 -13.69 -2.39 -7.19
N ASN A 193 -14.65 -1.46 -7.10
CA ASN A 193 -16.01 -1.81 -6.67
C ASN A 193 -16.69 -2.82 -7.61
N THR A 194 -16.55 -2.61 -8.92
CA THR A 194 -17.15 -3.50 -9.92
C THR A 194 -16.61 -4.92 -9.82
N VAL A 195 -15.27 -5.04 -9.67
CA VAL A 195 -14.60 -6.33 -9.61
C VAL A 195 -14.83 -7.00 -8.24
N SER A 196 -14.86 -6.23 -7.14
CA SER A 196 -15.19 -6.79 -5.83
C SER A 196 -16.60 -7.39 -5.79
N VAL A 197 -17.58 -6.75 -6.43
CA VAL A 197 -18.93 -7.28 -6.56
C VAL A 197 -18.96 -8.52 -7.45
N LYS A 198 -18.25 -8.50 -8.59
CA LYS A 198 -18.18 -9.62 -9.53
C LYS A 198 -17.68 -10.91 -8.87
N TYR A 199 -16.71 -10.81 -7.98
CA TYR A 199 -16.08 -11.94 -7.30
C TYR A 199 -16.50 -12.08 -5.82
N GLU A 200 -17.55 -11.37 -5.40
CA GLU A 200 -18.11 -11.43 -4.03
C GLU A 200 -17.08 -11.15 -2.92
N LEU A 201 -16.10 -10.29 -3.22
CA LEU A 201 -15.07 -9.92 -2.25
C LEU A 201 -15.66 -8.94 -1.23
N PRO A 202 -15.48 -9.17 0.09
CA PRO A 202 -16.06 -8.35 1.14
C PRO A 202 -15.23 -7.07 1.38
N LEU A 203 -15.14 -6.22 0.36
CA LEU A 203 -14.47 -4.92 0.43
C LEU A 203 -15.47 -3.81 0.76
N SER A 204 -15.00 -2.72 1.39
CA SER A 204 -15.82 -1.54 1.63
C SER A 204 -16.30 -0.94 0.30
N ALA A 205 -17.61 -0.68 0.20
CA ALA A 205 -18.20 -0.01 -0.96
C ALA A 205 -17.99 1.53 -0.94
N ALA A 206 -17.40 2.08 0.14
CA ALA A 206 -17.15 3.51 0.28
C ALA A 206 -16.36 4.06 -0.91
N PHE A 207 -16.70 5.28 -1.34
CA PHE A 207 -15.89 6.01 -2.30
C PHE A 207 -14.61 6.49 -1.62
N ILE A 208 -13.47 6.19 -2.22
CA ILE A 208 -12.14 6.63 -1.80
C ILE A 208 -11.61 7.60 -2.85
N ARG A 209 -11.36 8.83 -2.46
CA ARG A 209 -10.67 9.80 -3.31
C ARG A 209 -9.17 9.59 -3.18
N SER A 210 -8.52 9.04 -4.20
CA SER A 210 -7.06 9.08 -4.25
C SER A 210 -6.57 10.53 -4.39
N LYS A 211 -5.44 10.82 -3.79
CA LYS A 211 -4.89 12.18 -3.66
C LYS A 211 -3.50 12.27 -4.28
N PRO A 212 -3.24 13.28 -5.11
CA PRO A 212 -1.87 13.57 -5.51
C PRO A 212 -1.09 14.14 -4.33
N VAL A 213 0.16 13.73 -4.20
CA VAL A 213 1.08 14.23 -3.17
C VAL A 213 1.89 15.38 -3.76
N ALA A 214 1.92 16.54 -3.10
CA ALA A 214 2.68 17.69 -3.58
C ALA A 214 4.20 17.49 -3.46
N ALA A 215 4.65 16.74 -2.43
CA ALA A 215 6.04 16.36 -2.21
C ALA A 215 6.46 15.10 -3.01
N SER A 216 5.80 14.78 -4.12
CA SER A 216 6.00 13.55 -4.91
C SER A 216 7.47 13.30 -5.28
N HIS A 217 8.22 14.34 -5.63
CA HIS A 217 9.65 14.22 -5.93
C HIS A 217 10.47 13.64 -4.76
N TYR A 218 10.18 14.07 -3.53
CA TYR A 218 10.84 13.52 -2.34
C TYR A 218 10.39 12.10 -2.03
N TRP A 219 9.14 11.75 -2.38
CA TRP A 219 8.68 10.37 -2.30
C TRP A 219 9.41 9.47 -3.29
N SER A 220 9.66 9.96 -4.50
CA SER A 220 10.46 9.22 -5.49
C SER A 220 11.85 8.89 -4.96
N MET A 221 12.49 9.82 -4.23
CA MET A 221 13.79 9.55 -3.58
C MET A 221 13.74 8.39 -2.58
N THR A 222 12.58 8.12 -1.97
CA THR A 222 12.39 6.96 -1.07
C THR A 222 11.90 5.69 -1.78
N GLY A 223 11.64 5.77 -3.10
CA GLY A 223 11.05 4.69 -3.88
C GLY A 223 9.54 4.49 -3.69
N ILE A 224 8.85 5.41 -3.01
CA ILE A 224 7.40 5.31 -2.73
C ILE A 224 6.60 5.85 -3.92
N VAL A 225 5.79 5.00 -4.53
CA VAL A 225 4.87 5.35 -5.63
C VAL A 225 3.42 5.58 -5.16
N GLY A 226 3.04 4.97 -4.06
CA GLY A 226 1.75 5.16 -3.39
C GLY A 226 1.84 4.82 -1.91
N MET A 227 0.90 5.31 -1.12
CA MET A 227 0.80 4.99 0.30
C MET A 227 -0.62 5.18 0.82
N TYR A 228 -1.16 4.16 1.42
CA TYR A 228 -2.39 4.25 2.19
C TYR A 228 -2.14 4.84 3.58
N ASP A 229 -2.90 5.88 3.95
CA ASP A 229 -2.95 6.40 5.32
C ASP A 229 -4.15 5.86 6.07
N PRO A 230 -3.94 5.10 7.16
CA PRO A 230 -5.04 4.50 7.92
C PRO A 230 -5.79 5.51 8.82
N VAL A 231 -5.23 6.68 9.12
CA VAL A 231 -5.89 7.67 10.00
C VAL A 231 -7.04 8.36 9.28
N PHE A 232 -6.82 8.74 8.01
CA PHE A 232 -7.80 9.41 7.16
C PHE A 232 -8.45 8.51 6.12
N VAL A 233 -8.06 7.23 6.07
CA VAL A 233 -8.48 6.27 5.03
C VAL A 233 -8.21 6.85 3.65
N GLU A 234 -6.97 7.30 3.44
CA GLU A 234 -6.56 8.08 2.28
C GLU A 234 -5.56 7.33 1.42
N ALA A 235 -5.84 7.24 0.11
CA ALA A 235 -4.94 6.70 -0.89
C ALA A 235 -4.10 7.84 -1.47
N ASN A 236 -2.84 7.93 -1.09
CA ASN A 236 -1.91 8.98 -1.52
C ASN A 236 -1.03 8.45 -2.66
N ILE A 237 -0.93 9.21 -3.74
CA ILE A 237 -0.26 8.79 -4.98
C ILE A 237 0.86 9.76 -5.30
N ASN A 238 2.03 9.22 -5.54
CA ASN A 238 3.16 9.95 -6.11
C ASN A 238 2.84 10.31 -7.57
N THR A 239 2.94 11.58 -7.91
CA THR A 239 2.64 12.12 -9.25
C THR A 239 3.82 12.82 -9.89
N ASP A 240 5.05 12.61 -9.37
CA ASP A 240 6.28 13.18 -9.93
C ASP A 240 6.52 12.65 -11.37
N TYR A 241 6.31 11.36 -11.55
CA TYR A 241 6.31 10.70 -12.86
C TYR A 241 5.08 9.78 -12.99
N ILE A 242 4.23 10.08 -13.97
CA ILE A 242 3.06 9.25 -14.28
C ILE A 242 3.48 8.15 -15.25
N ASP A 243 3.95 7.05 -14.70
CA ASP A 243 4.33 5.87 -15.46
C ASP A 243 3.10 5.07 -15.89
N ILE A 244 2.85 5.01 -17.20
CA ILE A 244 1.68 4.31 -17.76
C ILE A 244 1.69 2.81 -17.45
N THR A 245 2.85 2.21 -17.18
CA THR A 245 2.98 0.79 -16.86
C THR A 245 2.56 0.46 -15.42
N SER A 246 2.66 1.44 -14.51
CA SER A 246 2.43 1.22 -13.07
C SER A 246 1.35 2.10 -12.46
N PHE A 247 1.13 3.33 -12.95
CA PHE A 247 0.21 4.29 -12.34
C PHE A 247 -1.22 3.78 -12.16
N PRO A 248 -1.89 3.12 -13.16
CA PRO A 248 -3.23 2.56 -12.95
C PRO A 248 -3.25 1.46 -11.88
N MET A 249 -2.18 0.63 -11.83
CA MET A 249 -2.01 -0.42 -10.81
C MET A 249 -1.87 0.21 -9.43
N THR A 250 -1.03 1.23 -9.26
CA THR A 250 -0.83 1.94 -8.00
C THR A 250 -2.13 2.53 -7.46
N LEU A 251 -2.93 3.19 -8.33
CA LEU A 251 -4.25 3.70 -7.94
C LEU A 251 -5.16 2.60 -7.40
N CYS A 252 -5.24 1.48 -8.11
CA CYS A 252 -6.06 0.33 -7.69
C CYS A 252 -5.55 -0.29 -6.39
N HIS A 253 -4.24 -0.42 -6.24
CA HIS A 253 -3.58 -0.98 -5.07
C HIS A 253 -3.88 -0.17 -3.80
N GLU A 254 -3.66 1.15 -3.82
CA GLU A 254 -3.92 2.01 -2.67
C GLU A 254 -5.41 2.07 -2.30
N ILE A 255 -6.29 2.01 -3.30
CA ILE A 255 -7.73 1.90 -3.07
C ILE A 255 -8.08 0.56 -2.42
N CYS A 256 -7.40 -0.53 -2.75
CA CYS A 256 -7.61 -1.83 -2.10
C CYS A 256 -7.29 -1.78 -0.60
N HIS A 257 -6.19 -1.13 -0.20
CA HIS A 257 -5.89 -0.89 1.21
C HIS A 257 -7.00 -0.10 1.90
N ALA A 258 -7.41 1.01 1.31
CA ALA A 258 -8.48 1.86 1.86
C ALA A 258 -9.84 1.15 1.95
N LYS A 259 -10.05 0.08 1.17
CA LYS A 259 -11.26 -0.77 1.21
C LYS A 259 -11.12 -2.00 2.11
N GLY A 260 -10.00 -2.13 2.83
CA GLY A 260 -9.83 -3.10 3.91
C GLY A 260 -8.96 -4.31 3.58
N LEU A 261 -8.18 -4.29 2.51
CA LEU A 261 -7.07 -5.24 2.32
C LEU A 261 -5.80 -4.68 2.98
N ALA A 262 -5.10 -5.50 3.75
CA ALA A 262 -3.90 -5.05 4.44
C ALA A 262 -2.60 -5.63 3.86
N ARG A 263 -2.66 -6.81 3.23
CA ARG A 263 -1.48 -7.46 2.66
C ARG A 263 -1.16 -6.92 1.28
N GLU A 264 0.13 -6.72 1.01
CA GLU A 264 0.63 -6.16 -0.24
C GLU A 264 0.32 -7.05 -1.45
N ASN A 265 0.56 -8.36 -1.32
CA ASN A 265 0.23 -9.32 -2.38
C ASN A 265 -1.27 -9.40 -2.67
N ASP A 266 -2.13 -9.31 -1.65
CA ASP A 266 -3.58 -9.26 -1.83
C ASP A 266 -4.01 -8.00 -2.62
N CYS A 267 -3.42 -6.85 -2.30
CA CYS A 267 -3.69 -5.59 -3.02
C CYS A 267 -3.20 -5.67 -4.47
N ASN A 268 -2.00 -6.22 -4.69
CA ASN A 268 -1.46 -6.41 -6.04
C ASN A 268 -2.27 -7.41 -6.86
N LEU A 269 -2.66 -8.56 -6.29
CA LEU A 269 -3.50 -9.53 -6.97
C LEU A 269 -4.87 -8.92 -7.33
N MET A 270 -5.53 -8.23 -6.37
CA MET A 270 -6.82 -7.58 -6.63
C MET A 270 -6.71 -6.46 -7.65
N ALA A 271 -5.65 -5.62 -7.58
CA ALA A 271 -5.42 -4.54 -8.53
C ALA A 271 -5.18 -5.07 -9.94
N SER A 272 -4.35 -6.11 -10.10
CA SER A 272 -4.10 -6.72 -11.41
C SER A 272 -5.37 -7.33 -12.01
N ILE A 273 -6.15 -8.07 -11.21
CA ILE A 273 -7.45 -8.61 -11.63
C ILE A 273 -8.40 -7.48 -12.04
N ALA A 274 -8.47 -6.40 -11.27
CA ALA A 274 -9.31 -5.26 -11.61
C ALA A 274 -8.86 -4.62 -12.93
N CYS A 275 -7.56 -4.39 -13.10
CA CYS A 275 -6.99 -3.77 -14.29
C CYS A 275 -7.27 -4.60 -15.56
N ILE A 276 -7.07 -5.92 -15.54
CA ILE A 276 -7.36 -6.76 -16.73
C ILE A 276 -8.85 -6.90 -17.05
N HIS A 277 -9.74 -6.63 -16.08
CA HIS A 277 -11.20 -6.58 -16.30
C HIS A 277 -11.70 -5.20 -16.73
N SER A 278 -10.80 -4.23 -16.83
CA SER A 278 -11.14 -2.89 -17.31
C SER A 278 -11.59 -2.91 -18.77
N LYS A 279 -12.40 -1.91 -19.13
CA LYS A 279 -12.70 -1.58 -20.54
C LYS A 279 -11.76 -0.50 -21.10
N ASP A 280 -10.89 0.02 -20.25
CA ASP A 280 -9.94 1.06 -20.57
C ASP A 280 -8.57 0.48 -20.85
N SER A 281 -7.98 0.87 -21.99
CA SER A 281 -6.70 0.33 -22.46
C SER A 281 -5.52 0.68 -21.53
N GLU A 282 -5.54 1.83 -20.83
CA GLU A 282 -4.47 2.21 -19.91
C GLU A 282 -4.43 1.26 -18.72
N TYR A 283 -5.60 0.95 -18.13
CA TYR A 283 -5.71 0.00 -17.03
C TYR A 283 -5.41 -1.44 -17.47
N MET A 284 -5.97 -1.86 -18.61
CA MET A 284 -5.68 -3.19 -19.17
C MET A 284 -4.18 -3.37 -19.38
N TYR A 285 -3.53 -2.37 -19.95
CA TYR A 285 -2.08 -2.40 -20.21
C TYR A 285 -1.29 -2.57 -18.91
N ALA A 286 -1.54 -1.74 -17.91
CA ALA A 286 -0.84 -1.81 -16.62
C ALA A 286 -1.06 -3.16 -15.92
N GLY A 287 -2.29 -3.71 -15.94
CA GLY A 287 -2.61 -5.00 -15.35
C GLY A 287 -1.90 -6.17 -16.05
N TYR A 288 -1.96 -6.23 -17.38
CA TYR A 288 -1.25 -7.27 -18.14
C TYR A 288 0.26 -7.12 -18.07
N TYR A 289 0.77 -5.88 -18.06
CA TYR A 289 2.20 -5.60 -17.87
C TYR A 289 2.68 -6.14 -16.51
N PHE A 290 1.95 -5.88 -15.46
CA PHE A 290 2.28 -6.36 -14.13
C PHE A 290 2.31 -7.89 -14.04
N ILE A 291 1.32 -8.58 -14.63
CA ILE A 291 1.27 -10.05 -14.68
C ILE A 291 2.42 -10.59 -15.53
N PHE A 292 2.65 -10.03 -16.72
CA PHE A 292 3.71 -10.45 -17.62
C PHE A 292 5.09 -10.34 -16.96
N THR A 293 5.40 -9.19 -16.37
CA THR A 293 6.70 -8.96 -15.74
C THR A 293 6.91 -9.80 -14.46
N SER A 294 5.83 -10.18 -13.77
CA SER A 294 5.88 -11.11 -12.64
C SER A 294 6.16 -12.53 -13.08
N LEU A 295 5.50 -13.01 -14.15
CA LEU A 295 5.63 -14.38 -14.62
C LEU A 295 6.87 -14.62 -15.50
N TYR A 296 7.32 -13.62 -16.25
CA TYR A 296 8.41 -13.75 -17.23
C TYR A 296 9.68 -14.41 -16.66
N PRO A 297 10.26 -13.94 -15.54
CA PRO A 297 11.46 -14.55 -14.99
C PRO A 297 11.25 -15.99 -14.53
N VAL A 298 10.09 -16.30 -13.98
CA VAL A 298 9.74 -17.63 -13.46
C VAL A 298 9.58 -18.64 -14.57
N VAL A 299 8.82 -18.29 -15.62
CA VAL A 299 8.60 -19.18 -16.75
C VAL A 299 9.89 -19.39 -17.54
N LYS A 300 10.73 -18.36 -17.63
CA LYS A 300 12.07 -18.48 -18.24
C LYS A 300 12.97 -19.43 -17.47
N GLU A 301 13.01 -19.30 -16.15
CA GLU A 301 13.78 -20.21 -15.28
C GLU A 301 13.26 -21.65 -15.40
N TYR A 302 11.94 -21.84 -15.45
CA TYR A 302 11.33 -23.15 -15.63
C TYR A 302 11.74 -23.77 -16.98
N ALA A 303 11.72 -22.98 -18.08
CA ALA A 303 12.20 -23.45 -19.39
C ALA A 303 13.66 -23.92 -19.32
N GLU A 304 14.53 -23.15 -18.64
CA GLU A 304 15.95 -23.51 -18.49
C GLU A 304 16.12 -24.82 -17.69
N GLN A 305 15.31 -25.06 -16.68
CA GLN A 305 15.34 -26.29 -15.86
C GLN A 305 14.88 -27.53 -16.64
N GLU A 306 13.83 -27.38 -17.46
CA GLU A 306 13.25 -28.47 -18.25
C GLU A 306 13.96 -28.65 -19.61
N GLY A 307 14.85 -27.76 -20.00
CA GLY A 307 15.53 -27.77 -21.30
C GLY A 307 14.60 -27.38 -22.44
N GLU A 308 13.58 -26.61 -22.19
CA GLU A 308 12.58 -26.16 -23.16
C GLU A 308 13.00 -24.85 -23.86
N ILE A 309 12.43 -24.60 -25.05
CA ILE A 309 12.67 -23.36 -25.79
C ILE A 309 11.78 -22.24 -25.25
N PHE A 310 12.41 -21.20 -24.70
CA PHE A 310 11.71 -20.01 -24.23
C PHE A 310 11.63 -18.93 -25.32
N PRO A 311 10.44 -18.36 -25.62
CA PRO A 311 10.28 -17.32 -26.63
C PRO A 311 11.03 -16.04 -26.27
N ASP A 312 11.73 -15.44 -27.25
CA ASP A 312 12.35 -14.13 -27.09
C ASP A 312 11.33 -13.00 -27.33
N TYR A 313 10.45 -12.77 -26.36
CA TYR A 313 9.41 -11.74 -26.43
C TYR A 313 9.95 -10.35 -26.73
N PHE A 314 11.17 -10.02 -26.29
CA PHE A 314 11.76 -8.70 -26.46
C PHE A 314 12.26 -8.44 -27.89
N SER A 315 12.39 -9.48 -28.72
CA SER A 315 12.71 -9.36 -30.14
C SER A 315 11.48 -9.09 -31.02
N TYR A 316 10.27 -9.26 -30.50
CA TYR A 316 9.03 -9.08 -31.27
C TYR A 316 8.75 -7.61 -31.56
N GLU A 317 8.33 -7.31 -32.79
CA GLU A 317 8.08 -5.93 -33.26
C GLU A 317 7.02 -5.20 -32.42
N ASP A 318 5.98 -5.91 -32.00
CA ASP A 318 4.90 -5.35 -31.20
C ASP A 318 5.27 -5.10 -29.73
N MET A 319 6.42 -5.62 -29.25
CA MET A 319 7.00 -5.29 -27.96
C MET A 319 7.72 -3.92 -27.97
N ALA A 320 8.08 -3.38 -29.12
CA ALA A 320 8.86 -2.15 -29.20
C ALA A 320 8.22 -0.93 -28.49
N PRO A 321 6.88 -0.70 -28.52
CA PRO A 321 6.26 0.35 -27.71
C PRO A 321 6.39 0.11 -26.20
N VAL A 322 6.25 -1.15 -25.76
CA VAL A 322 6.39 -1.53 -24.35
C VAL A 322 7.82 -1.30 -23.87
N ILE A 323 8.82 -1.68 -24.69
CA ILE A 323 10.24 -1.45 -24.38
C ILE A 323 10.53 0.06 -24.24
N ARG A 324 9.87 0.93 -25.02
CA ARG A 324 10.02 2.39 -24.86
C ARG A 324 9.48 2.87 -23.53
N ASP A 325 8.34 2.35 -23.12
CA ASP A 325 7.73 2.70 -21.81
C ASP A 325 8.64 2.21 -20.67
N MET A 326 9.15 0.97 -20.74
CA MET A 326 10.10 0.44 -19.75
C MET A 326 11.36 1.31 -19.64
N LYS A 327 11.99 1.63 -20.78
CA LYS A 327 13.18 2.47 -20.79
C LYS A 327 12.95 3.89 -20.26
N ALA A 328 11.75 4.44 -20.46
CA ALA A 328 11.40 5.75 -19.95
C ALA A 328 11.21 5.70 -18.40
N SER A 329 10.63 4.64 -17.88
CA SER A 329 10.54 4.37 -16.45
C SER A 329 11.93 4.18 -15.83
N ASP A 330 12.76 3.31 -16.40
CA ASP A 330 14.14 3.07 -15.95
C ASP A 330 14.96 4.37 -15.91
N ALA A 331 14.90 5.16 -16.98
CA ALA A 331 15.63 6.43 -17.06
C ALA A 331 15.18 7.45 -15.98
N TYR A 332 13.89 7.48 -15.65
CA TYR A 332 13.39 8.31 -14.55
C TYR A 332 13.96 7.86 -13.20
N TRP A 333 13.91 6.56 -12.89
CA TRP A 333 14.41 6.04 -11.62
C TRP A 333 15.94 6.13 -11.49
N ASP A 334 16.67 5.95 -12.59
CA ASP A 334 18.12 6.15 -12.64
C ASP A 334 18.51 7.61 -12.34
N ASP A 335 17.74 8.57 -12.88
CA ASP A 335 17.95 10.01 -12.59
C ASP A 335 17.66 10.33 -11.11
N ILE A 336 16.53 9.86 -10.58
CA ILE A 336 16.16 10.04 -9.16
C ILE A 336 17.24 9.47 -8.23
N HIS A 337 17.80 8.31 -8.53
CA HIS A 337 18.80 7.64 -7.69
C HIS A 337 20.25 7.89 -8.15
N SER A 338 20.49 8.95 -8.95
CA SER A 338 21.82 9.27 -9.47
C SER A 338 22.83 9.72 -8.41
N THR A 339 22.36 10.36 -7.32
CA THR A 339 23.23 10.88 -6.25
C THR A 339 23.41 9.89 -5.09
N GLU A 340 24.53 10.00 -4.34
CA GLU A 340 24.73 9.20 -3.13
C GLU A 340 23.66 9.46 -2.07
N LEU A 341 23.26 10.74 -1.92
CA LEU A 341 22.21 11.11 -0.96
C LEU A 341 20.86 10.47 -1.30
N SER A 342 20.45 10.50 -2.57
CA SER A 342 19.18 9.91 -2.98
C SER A 342 19.17 8.38 -2.81
N ARG A 343 20.28 7.70 -3.12
CA ARG A 343 20.45 6.27 -2.84
C ARG A 343 20.36 5.95 -1.34
N PHE A 344 21.04 6.73 -0.51
CA PHE A 344 20.97 6.58 0.95
C PHE A 344 19.54 6.76 1.49
N ILE A 345 18.80 7.78 0.99
CA ILE A 345 17.39 8.01 1.34
C ILE A 345 16.52 6.83 0.89
N HIS A 346 16.75 6.32 -0.32
CA HIS A 346 16.06 5.14 -0.85
C HIS A 346 16.27 3.90 0.05
N ASP A 347 17.51 3.63 0.44
CA ASP A 347 17.85 2.48 1.29
C ASP A 347 17.16 2.58 2.66
N ILE A 348 17.14 3.78 3.27
CA ILE A 348 16.39 4.03 4.52
C ILE A 348 14.89 3.80 4.31
N GLY A 349 14.32 4.32 3.24
CA GLY A 349 12.90 4.15 2.92
C GLY A 349 12.53 2.66 2.78
N ARG A 350 13.32 1.92 2.00
CA ARG A 350 13.13 0.49 1.78
C ARG A 350 13.27 -0.33 3.07
N GLU A 351 14.29 -0.05 3.89
CA GLU A 351 14.47 -0.77 5.15
C GLU A 351 13.37 -0.45 6.17
N SER A 352 12.94 0.81 6.22
CA SER A 352 11.81 1.22 7.08
C SER A 352 10.52 0.50 6.69
N ASN A 353 10.21 0.40 5.40
CA ASN A 353 9.07 -0.35 4.89
C ASN A 353 9.19 -1.85 5.19
N ASN A 354 10.38 -2.42 5.00
CA ASN A 354 10.68 -3.82 5.31
C ASN A 354 10.41 -4.14 6.79
N LEU A 355 10.88 -3.30 7.71
CA LEU A 355 10.64 -3.43 9.14
C LEU A 355 9.14 -3.27 9.48
N PHE A 356 8.45 -2.32 8.87
CA PHE A 356 7.02 -2.11 9.05
C PHE A 356 6.23 -3.38 8.67
N LEU A 357 6.46 -3.93 7.50
CA LEU A 357 5.78 -5.13 7.02
C LEU A 357 6.04 -6.33 7.92
N LYS A 358 7.30 -6.59 8.29
CA LYS A 358 7.67 -7.68 9.20
C LYS A 358 7.02 -7.54 10.58
N SER A 359 6.94 -6.32 11.12
CA SER A 359 6.30 -6.07 12.42
C SER A 359 4.80 -6.37 12.42
N ASN A 360 4.17 -6.34 11.24
CA ASN A 360 2.75 -6.66 11.03
C ASN A 360 2.52 -8.10 10.53
N GLY A 361 3.49 -9.00 10.73
CA GLY A 361 3.36 -10.43 10.40
C GLY A 361 3.58 -10.75 8.92
N GLN A 362 4.11 -9.81 8.12
CA GLN A 362 4.55 -10.05 6.75
C GLN A 362 6.04 -10.42 6.77
N GLU A 363 6.35 -11.68 7.12
CA GLU A 363 7.73 -12.16 7.36
C GLU A 363 8.68 -11.90 6.18
N GLY A 364 8.17 -11.98 4.95
CA GLY A 364 8.91 -11.65 3.72
C GLY A 364 9.27 -10.17 3.59
N GLY A 365 8.71 -9.27 4.41
CA GLY A 365 8.94 -7.83 4.30
C GLY A 365 8.57 -7.31 2.91
N VAL A 366 9.46 -6.55 2.26
CA VAL A 366 9.21 -5.99 0.92
C VAL A 366 9.01 -7.07 -0.17
N ALA A 367 9.46 -8.31 0.04
CA ALA A 367 9.17 -9.40 -0.90
C ALA A 367 7.68 -9.77 -0.93
N THR A 368 6.88 -9.37 0.07
CA THR A 368 5.42 -9.59 0.09
C THR A 368 4.64 -8.75 -0.92
N TYR A 369 5.28 -7.79 -1.60
CA TYR A 369 4.69 -7.15 -2.78
C TYR A 369 4.59 -8.09 -3.98
N HIS A 370 5.41 -9.14 -4.00
CA HIS A 370 5.32 -10.15 -5.05
C HIS A 370 4.06 -11.01 -4.84
N VAL A 371 3.26 -11.15 -5.88
CA VAL A 371 2.14 -12.11 -5.91
C VAL A 371 2.74 -13.47 -6.25
N PRO A 372 2.48 -14.53 -5.47
CA PRO A 372 2.96 -15.86 -5.83
C PRO A 372 2.58 -16.24 -7.25
N ASP A 373 3.53 -16.74 -8.02
CA ASP A 373 3.39 -16.93 -9.48
C ASP A 373 2.23 -17.82 -9.85
N ASN A 374 2.04 -18.89 -9.08
CA ASN A 374 0.93 -19.81 -9.26
C ASN A 374 -0.44 -19.16 -9.03
N GLU A 375 -0.57 -18.07 -8.26
CA GLU A 375 -1.86 -17.41 -8.05
C GLU A 375 -2.42 -16.81 -9.35
N TYR A 376 -1.56 -16.32 -10.25
CA TYR A 376 -1.99 -15.87 -11.58
C TYR A 376 -2.38 -17.03 -12.49
N VAL A 377 -1.66 -18.14 -12.40
CA VAL A 377 -1.98 -19.36 -13.17
C VAL A 377 -3.30 -19.96 -12.68
N ASP A 378 -3.45 -20.09 -11.36
CA ASP A 378 -4.69 -20.57 -10.72
C ASP A 378 -5.90 -19.70 -11.12
N PHE A 379 -5.73 -18.37 -11.10
CA PHE A 379 -6.79 -17.44 -11.50
C PHE A 379 -7.16 -17.60 -12.98
N TYR A 380 -6.17 -17.66 -13.87
CA TYR A 380 -6.40 -17.85 -15.28
C TYR A 380 -7.10 -19.18 -15.57
N MET A 381 -6.61 -20.28 -15.00
CA MET A 381 -7.17 -21.61 -15.21
C MET A 381 -8.60 -21.72 -14.67
N THR A 382 -8.89 -21.09 -13.54
CA THR A 382 -10.22 -21.14 -12.89
C THR A 382 -11.24 -20.26 -13.61
N TYR A 383 -10.87 -19.04 -13.97
CA TYR A 383 -11.85 -18.02 -14.38
C TYR A 383 -11.78 -17.62 -15.86
N LEU A 384 -10.64 -17.81 -16.53
CA LEU A 384 -10.42 -17.25 -17.87
C LEU A 384 -10.26 -18.32 -18.96
N LYS A 385 -9.66 -19.47 -18.67
CA LYS A 385 -9.44 -20.56 -19.65
C LYS A 385 -10.76 -21.10 -20.20
N GLY A 386 -11.80 -21.22 -19.32
CA GLY A 386 -13.12 -21.70 -19.72
C GLY A 386 -14.00 -20.66 -20.42
N ALA A 387 -13.77 -19.37 -20.17
CA ALA A 387 -14.60 -18.27 -20.73
C ALA A 387 -14.35 -18.00 -22.22
N LYS A 388 -13.26 -18.53 -22.81
CA LYS A 388 -12.97 -18.43 -24.26
C LYS A 388 -13.76 -19.44 -25.10
N ASN A 389 -14.40 -20.43 -24.46
CA ASN A 389 -15.15 -21.51 -25.12
C ASN A 389 -16.68 -21.39 -24.89
N ALA A 390 -17.16 -20.35 -24.24
CA ALA A 390 -18.55 -20.01 -24.06
C ALA A 390 -18.91 -18.70 -24.79
#